data_5e3afad75fe8523a182fdf6e2d10f256
#
_entry.id   5e3afad75fe8523a182fdf6e2d10f256
#
_cell.length_a   1.000
_cell.length_b   1.000
_cell.length_c   1.000
_cell.angle_alpha   90.00
_cell.angle_beta   90.00
_cell.angle_gamma   90.00
#
_symmetry.space_group_name_H-M   'P 1'
#
loop_
_entity.id
_entity.type
_entity.pdbx_description
1 polymer ?
#
loop_
_entity_poly.entity_id
_entity_poly.type
_entity_poly.pdbx_seq_one_letter_code
_entity_poly.pdbx_strand_id
1 'polypeptide(L)'
;MTMKTRPSEEFIDLLKRSGSSDKMVAIAAQREIAKALELPLRKGVLFGDIVTGIFESMPLEPGAAPEFPLDLLAPGTENEHIAYTNPGHGRIPERHVEGDYVMVNTYGVTSSIDFLLKYAREANWNVLARAMQVLEGSFVKKINDDGWHTLLAAAVDRNILVYDADAAAGQFTKRLISLMRTVMRRNGGGNSVTAPGRMSDLYCSPEAIEDIRNWGIDQLDEISRREVYQSSDEGAPLTRIFGCNLHDIFEIGDGQEYQDYFINDLGGSLQTSDVELVVGVDQVNTDSFVMPVKQQVQVFEDEALHRAQRQGYYGWAEIGFGVLDNRRILAGSF
;
A
#
# COMPACT_ATOMS: atom_id res chain seq x y z
N MET A 1 2.20 12.72 13.25
CA MET A 1 2.48 14.18 13.38
C MET A 1 2.23 14.61 14.83
N THR A 2 3.27 14.79 15.62
CA THR A 2 3.14 15.25 17.03
C THR A 2 2.87 16.75 17.01
N MET A 3 1.61 17.15 17.07
CA MET A 3 1.22 18.56 17.28
C MET A 3 1.59 18.99 18.70
N LYS A 4 2.87 19.24 18.96
CA LYS A 4 3.38 19.84 20.21
C LYS A 4 3.31 21.38 20.22
N THR A 5 2.90 22.00 19.11
CA THR A 5 2.77 23.44 19.00
C THR A 5 1.41 23.90 19.54
N ARG A 6 1.43 24.83 20.46
CA ARG A 6 0.22 25.46 21.01
C ARG A 6 -0.53 26.13 19.84
N PRO A 7 -1.83 25.86 19.68
CA PRO A 7 -2.61 26.46 18.57
C PRO A 7 -2.61 27.99 18.68
N SER A 8 -2.74 28.67 17.54
CA SER A 8 -2.83 30.13 17.50
C SER A 8 -4.06 30.62 18.27
N GLU A 9 -4.02 31.85 18.78
CA GLU A 9 -5.16 32.46 19.49
C GLU A 9 -6.41 32.53 18.60
N GLU A 10 -6.23 32.79 17.32
CA GLU A 10 -7.30 32.78 16.31
C GLU A 10 -7.98 31.43 16.19
N PHE A 11 -7.21 30.34 16.22
CA PHE A 11 -7.76 28.99 16.17
C PHE A 11 -8.50 28.61 17.45
N ILE A 12 -8.03 29.06 18.60
CA ILE A 12 -8.71 28.86 19.90
C ILE A 12 -10.05 29.61 19.90
N ASP A 13 -10.10 30.83 19.35
CA ASP A 13 -11.35 31.59 19.23
C ASP A 13 -12.33 30.93 18.26
N LEU A 14 -11.82 30.44 17.11
CA LEU A 14 -12.61 29.67 16.14
C LEU A 14 -13.22 28.41 16.78
N LEU A 15 -12.43 27.69 17.58
CA LEU A 15 -12.90 26.51 18.31
C LEU A 15 -13.99 26.84 19.33
N LYS A 16 -13.86 27.93 20.07
CA LYS A 16 -14.92 28.40 20.98
C LYS A 16 -16.21 28.76 20.24
N ARG A 17 -16.09 29.43 19.09
CA ARG A 17 -17.24 29.80 18.23
C ARG A 17 -17.91 28.56 17.66
N SER A 18 -17.18 27.49 17.34
CA SER A 18 -17.74 26.21 16.87
C SER A 18 -18.59 25.51 17.94
N GLY A 19 -18.33 25.78 19.22
CA GLY A 19 -19.12 25.32 20.36
C GLY A 19 -20.29 26.22 20.76
N SER A 20 -20.62 27.28 20.00
CA SER A 20 -21.71 28.20 20.30
C SER A 20 -23.06 27.52 20.38
N SER A 21 -23.95 28.05 21.21
CA SER A 21 -25.37 27.65 21.24
C SER A 21 -26.14 28.13 20.01
N ASP A 22 -25.66 29.20 19.34
CA ASP A 22 -26.23 29.64 18.07
C ASP A 22 -25.75 28.73 16.94
N LYS A 23 -26.71 28.02 16.34
CA LYS A 23 -26.45 27.02 15.29
C LYS A 23 -25.73 27.64 14.07
N MET A 24 -26.09 28.83 13.66
CA MET A 24 -25.51 29.48 12.47
C MET A 24 -24.03 29.82 12.70
N VAL A 25 -23.72 30.36 13.87
CA VAL A 25 -22.34 30.70 14.25
C VAL A 25 -21.51 29.44 14.41
N ALA A 26 -22.08 28.38 15.02
CA ALA A 26 -21.41 27.12 15.21
C ALA A 26 -21.07 26.46 13.88
N ILE A 27 -22.00 26.32 12.95
CA ILE A 27 -21.80 25.71 11.64
C ILE A 27 -20.75 26.48 10.81
N ALA A 28 -20.83 27.82 10.78
CA ALA A 28 -19.85 28.60 10.05
C ALA A 28 -18.41 28.36 10.56
N ALA A 29 -18.24 28.36 11.88
CA ALA A 29 -16.93 28.06 12.49
C ALA A 29 -16.48 26.61 12.26
N GLN A 30 -17.40 25.64 12.30
CA GLN A 30 -17.10 24.23 12.01
C GLN A 30 -16.62 24.01 10.58
N ARG A 31 -17.22 24.73 9.59
CA ARG A 31 -16.76 24.71 8.19
C ARG A 31 -15.35 25.24 8.02
N GLU A 32 -15.03 26.33 8.71
CA GLU A 32 -13.67 26.86 8.68
C GLU A 32 -12.65 25.90 9.29
N ILE A 33 -13.02 25.24 10.40
CA ILE A 33 -12.20 24.19 11.01
C ILE A 33 -12.03 23.00 10.05
N ALA A 34 -13.10 22.50 9.43
CA ALA A 34 -13.03 21.39 8.49
C ALA A 34 -12.06 21.67 7.34
N LYS A 35 -12.14 22.86 6.73
CA LYS A 35 -11.19 23.29 5.69
C LYS A 35 -9.74 23.39 6.18
N ALA A 36 -9.54 23.87 7.39
CA ALA A 36 -8.20 23.96 7.98
C ALA A 36 -7.58 22.58 8.27
N LEU A 37 -8.42 21.58 8.56
CA LEU A 37 -8.01 20.22 8.87
C LEU A 37 -7.81 19.34 7.63
N GLU A 38 -8.41 19.70 6.51
CA GLU A 38 -8.35 18.92 5.27
C GLU A 38 -6.91 18.71 4.75
N LEU A 39 -6.10 19.77 4.70
CA LEU A 39 -4.73 19.67 4.19
C LEU A 39 -3.80 18.83 5.08
N PRO A 40 -3.79 19.00 6.43
CA PRO A 40 -3.05 18.11 7.30
C PRO A 40 -3.48 16.65 7.18
N LEU A 41 -4.78 16.37 7.10
CA LEU A 41 -5.32 15.02 6.94
C LEU A 41 -4.86 14.37 5.64
N ARG A 42 -4.97 15.07 4.51
CA ARG A 42 -4.47 14.57 3.21
C ARG A 42 -2.99 14.21 3.28
N LYS A 43 -2.18 15.06 3.90
CA LYS A 43 -0.75 14.76 4.08
C LYS A 43 -0.51 13.57 4.99
N GLY A 44 -1.24 13.45 6.09
CA GLY A 44 -1.14 12.33 7.01
C GLY A 44 -1.48 11.00 6.34
N VAL A 45 -2.56 10.96 5.57
CA VAL A 45 -2.96 9.77 4.81
C VAL A 45 -1.91 9.40 3.76
N LEU A 46 -1.36 10.36 3.01
CA LEU A 46 -0.35 10.08 1.98
C LEU A 46 1.01 9.61 2.54
N PHE A 47 1.39 10.03 3.74
CA PHE A 47 2.70 9.70 4.32
C PHE A 47 2.65 8.56 5.36
N GLY A 48 1.47 8.21 5.83
CA GLY A 48 1.30 7.14 6.81
C GLY A 48 1.04 5.75 6.23
N ASP A 49 1.09 5.63 4.90
CA ASP A 49 0.62 4.46 4.17
C ASP A 49 1.76 3.77 3.43
N ILE A 50 1.92 2.46 3.67
CA ILE A 50 2.90 1.62 2.99
C ILE A 50 2.43 1.32 1.56
N VAL A 51 1.14 1.17 1.37
CA VAL A 51 0.51 0.79 0.10
C VAL A 51 0.62 1.91 -0.95
N THR A 52 0.49 3.18 -0.55
CA THR A 52 0.70 4.31 -1.47
C THR A 52 2.14 4.40 -1.97
N GLY A 53 3.10 3.78 -1.29
CA GLY A 53 4.47 3.61 -1.78
C GLY A 53 4.59 2.54 -2.87
N ILE A 54 3.65 1.59 -2.96
CA ILE A 54 3.64 0.51 -3.94
C ILE A 54 2.83 0.90 -5.19
N PHE A 55 1.65 1.49 -4.99
CA PHE A 55 0.75 1.86 -6.07
C PHE A 55 1.03 3.27 -6.58
N GLU A 56 1.07 3.42 -7.89
CA GLU A 56 1.14 4.74 -8.51
C GLU A 56 -0.23 5.43 -8.44
N SER A 57 -0.26 6.60 -7.80
CA SER A 57 -1.49 7.40 -7.69
C SER A 57 -1.78 8.11 -9.02
N MET A 58 -2.91 7.77 -9.64
CA MET A 58 -3.36 8.37 -10.90
C MET A 58 -4.62 9.21 -10.66
N PRO A 59 -4.52 10.54 -10.63
CA PRO A 59 -5.69 11.39 -10.52
C PRO A 59 -6.55 11.30 -11.78
N LEU A 60 -7.84 11.00 -11.61
CA LEU A 60 -8.82 10.96 -12.69
C LEU A 60 -9.64 12.24 -12.73
N GLU A 61 -9.93 12.72 -13.94
CA GLU A 61 -10.88 13.82 -14.12
C GLU A 61 -12.31 13.38 -13.78
N PRO A 62 -13.15 14.28 -13.31
CA PRO A 62 -14.56 13.99 -13.04
C PRO A 62 -15.25 13.43 -14.29
N GLY A 63 -15.78 12.21 -14.20
CA GLY A 63 -16.44 11.52 -15.31
C GLY A 63 -15.53 10.69 -16.21
N ALA A 64 -14.22 10.67 -15.98
CA ALA A 64 -13.32 9.77 -16.68
C ALA A 64 -13.53 8.32 -16.21
N ALA A 65 -13.52 7.39 -17.17
CA ALA A 65 -13.51 5.97 -16.88
C ALA A 65 -12.09 5.56 -16.41
N PRO A 66 -11.96 4.77 -15.36
CA PRO A 66 -10.67 4.27 -14.88
C PRO A 66 -10.20 3.09 -15.74
N GLU A 67 -9.97 3.34 -17.02
CA GLU A 67 -9.50 2.37 -18.00
C GLU A 67 -7.99 2.48 -18.18
N PHE A 68 -7.31 1.36 -17.98
CA PHE A 68 -5.86 1.27 -18.13
C PHE A 68 -5.52 0.32 -19.28
N PRO A 69 -4.62 0.73 -20.19
CA PRO A 69 -4.17 -0.16 -21.24
C PRO A 69 -3.38 -1.32 -20.63
N LEU A 70 -3.74 -2.55 -21.00
CA LEU A 70 -2.92 -3.71 -20.69
C LEU A 70 -1.68 -3.74 -21.57
N ASP A 71 -0.57 -4.15 -21.00
CA ASP A 71 0.59 -4.53 -21.76
C ASP A 71 0.24 -5.78 -22.60
N LEU A 72 0.38 -5.63 -23.91
CA LEU A 72 -0.11 -6.58 -24.92
C LEU A 72 0.68 -7.89 -24.96
N LEU A 73 1.72 -8.02 -24.18
CA LEU A 73 2.51 -9.24 -24.06
C LEU A 73 1.92 -10.17 -23.01
N ALA A 74 0.78 -10.79 -23.34
CA ALA A 74 0.25 -11.89 -22.53
C ALA A 74 1.32 -12.99 -22.37
N PRO A 75 1.45 -13.60 -21.17
CA PRO A 75 2.38 -14.71 -20.95
C PRO A 75 2.18 -15.81 -21.97
N GLY A 76 3.24 -16.18 -22.67
CA GLY A 76 3.22 -17.18 -23.75
C GLY A 76 3.07 -16.64 -25.17
N THR A 77 2.81 -15.35 -25.33
CA THR A 77 2.72 -14.69 -26.64
C THR A 77 3.98 -13.90 -27.03
N GLU A 78 5.00 -13.93 -26.20
CA GLU A 78 6.27 -13.22 -26.41
C GLU A 78 6.92 -13.57 -27.77
N ASN A 79 6.69 -14.78 -28.26
CA ASN A 79 7.20 -15.22 -29.56
C ASN A 79 6.40 -14.63 -30.74
N GLU A 80 5.25 -14.08 -30.53
CA GLU A 80 4.41 -13.49 -31.59
C GLU A 80 4.94 -12.14 -32.07
N HIS A 81 5.77 -11.49 -31.27
CA HIS A 81 6.39 -10.19 -31.57
C HIS A 81 7.83 -10.28 -32.06
N ILE A 82 8.30 -11.47 -32.46
CA ILE A 82 9.65 -11.66 -32.97
C ILE A 82 9.81 -10.96 -34.31
N ALA A 83 10.91 -10.22 -34.47
CA ALA A 83 11.30 -9.67 -35.76
C ALA A 83 11.72 -10.80 -36.72
N TYR A 84 11.27 -10.73 -37.94
CA TYR A 84 11.61 -11.72 -38.95
C TYR A 84 12.80 -11.26 -39.80
N THR A 85 13.70 -12.19 -40.16
CA THR A 85 14.72 -11.94 -41.15
C THR A 85 14.09 -11.91 -42.54
N ASN A 86 14.13 -10.75 -43.22
CA ASN A 86 13.64 -10.63 -44.59
C ASN A 86 14.80 -10.95 -45.57
N PRO A 87 14.69 -11.98 -46.40
CA PRO A 87 15.73 -12.34 -47.37
C PRO A 87 15.86 -11.38 -48.57
N GLY A 88 15.41 -10.15 -48.45
CA GLY A 88 15.59 -9.10 -49.47
C GLY A 88 14.47 -9.03 -50.52
N HIS A 89 13.68 -10.08 -50.70
CA HIS A 89 12.54 -10.11 -51.61
C HIS A 89 11.37 -10.78 -50.91
N GLY A 90 10.40 -10.01 -50.47
CA GLY A 90 9.18 -10.54 -49.83
C GLY A 90 8.37 -9.44 -49.16
N ARG A 91 7.11 -9.75 -48.94
CA ARG A 91 6.24 -8.87 -48.15
C ARG A 91 6.65 -8.94 -46.70
N ILE A 92 6.81 -7.78 -46.05
CA ILE A 92 7.01 -7.69 -44.61
C ILE A 92 5.76 -8.25 -43.93
N PRO A 93 5.88 -9.23 -43.05
CA PRO A 93 4.72 -9.71 -42.30
C PRO A 93 4.15 -8.57 -41.44
N GLU A 94 2.92 -8.24 -41.73
CA GLU A 94 2.16 -7.24 -40.96
C GLU A 94 1.48 -7.98 -39.80
N ARG A 95 1.67 -7.47 -38.58
CA ARG A 95 0.93 -7.93 -37.40
C ARG A 95 0.07 -6.80 -36.88
N HIS A 96 -1.15 -7.12 -36.58
CA HIS A 96 -2.07 -6.23 -35.93
C HIS A 96 -1.94 -6.45 -34.42
N VAL A 97 -1.69 -5.37 -33.67
CA VAL A 97 -1.65 -5.38 -32.21
C VAL A 97 -2.98 -4.80 -31.77
N GLU A 98 -3.82 -5.63 -31.17
CA GLU A 98 -5.05 -5.18 -30.53
C GLU A 98 -4.75 -4.84 -29.08
N GLY A 99 -5.07 -3.60 -28.68
CA GLY A 99 -4.99 -3.16 -27.28
C GLY A 99 -6.18 -3.66 -26.52
N ASP A 100 -5.94 -4.19 -25.33
CA ASP A 100 -6.97 -4.47 -24.36
C ASP A 100 -6.91 -3.46 -23.21
N TYR A 101 -8.04 -3.25 -22.51
CA TYR A 101 -8.13 -2.32 -21.40
C TYR A 101 -8.70 -3.02 -20.19
N VAL A 102 -8.10 -2.77 -19.03
CA VAL A 102 -8.66 -3.19 -17.75
C VAL A 102 -9.32 -2.00 -17.07
N MET A 103 -10.55 -2.19 -16.62
CA MET A 103 -11.26 -1.21 -15.80
C MET A 103 -10.97 -1.49 -14.33
N VAL A 104 -10.34 -0.54 -13.66
CA VAL A 104 -10.14 -0.58 -12.21
C VAL A 104 -11.26 0.20 -11.53
N ASN A 105 -12.19 -0.51 -10.88
CA ASN A 105 -13.33 0.11 -10.23
C ASN A 105 -12.88 0.99 -9.05
N THR A 106 -13.44 2.20 -8.98
CA THR A 106 -13.28 3.09 -7.84
C THR A 106 -14.46 2.97 -6.89
N TYR A 107 -14.23 3.14 -5.61
CA TYR A 107 -15.24 3.07 -4.55
C TYR A 107 -15.00 4.16 -3.49
N GLY A 108 -16.07 4.52 -2.78
CA GLY A 108 -16.03 5.52 -1.74
C GLY A 108 -15.50 4.96 -0.43
N VAL A 109 -14.44 5.57 0.11
CA VAL A 109 -13.95 5.35 1.47
C VAL A 109 -14.44 6.48 2.34
N THR A 110 -15.13 6.16 3.43
CA THR A 110 -15.72 7.15 4.35
C THR A 110 -15.38 6.84 5.78
N SER A 111 -15.15 7.87 6.56
CA SER A 111 -14.98 7.76 8.01
C SER A 111 -15.57 8.98 8.70
N SER A 112 -16.05 8.82 9.92
CA SER A 112 -16.61 9.90 10.71
C SER A 112 -16.17 9.81 12.16
N ILE A 113 -16.07 10.97 12.80
CA ILE A 113 -15.77 11.08 14.23
C ILE A 113 -16.61 12.19 14.86
N ASP A 114 -17.05 11.96 16.08
CA ASP A 114 -17.81 12.94 16.85
C ASP A 114 -17.33 13.04 18.30
N PHE A 115 -17.59 14.19 18.91
CA PHE A 115 -17.29 14.47 20.30
C PHE A 115 -18.30 15.45 20.90
N LEU A 116 -18.32 15.52 22.24
CA LEU A 116 -19.27 16.38 22.95
C LEU A 116 -18.95 17.87 22.70
N LEU A 117 -19.97 18.66 22.41
CA LEU A 117 -19.90 20.10 22.12
C LEU A 117 -19.24 20.90 23.28
N LYS A 118 -19.35 20.41 24.54
CA LYS A 118 -18.71 21.04 25.68
C LYS A 118 -17.18 21.18 25.53
N TYR A 119 -16.52 20.19 24.87
CA TYR A 119 -15.07 20.24 24.68
C TYR A 119 -14.66 21.35 23.68
N ALA A 120 -15.50 21.63 22.70
CA ALA A 120 -15.30 22.77 21.82
C ALA A 120 -15.50 24.09 22.58
N ARG A 121 -16.56 24.20 23.41
CA ARG A 121 -16.81 25.41 24.22
C ARG A 121 -15.68 25.71 25.21
N GLU A 122 -15.11 24.68 25.80
CA GLU A 122 -13.98 24.79 26.73
C GLU A 122 -12.64 24.97 25.98
N ALA A 123 -12.67 25.01 24.64
CA ALA A 123 -11.48 25.07 23.79
C ALA A 123 -10.46 23.96 24.09
N ASN A 124 -10.95 22.74 24.33
CA ASN A 124 -10.11 21.58 24.65
C ASN A 124 -9.46 21.02 23.38
N TRP A 125 -8.39 21.69 22.94
CA TRP A 125 -7.65 21.36 21.73
C TRP A 125 -7.21 19.88 21.65
N ASN A 126 -6.83 19.29 22.77
CA ASN A 126 -6.35 17.92 22.81
C ASN A 126 -7.40 16.92 22.34
N VAL A 127 -8.68 17.17 22.61
CA VAL A 127 -9.78 16.30 22.16
C VAL A 127 -9.94 16.38 20.65
N LEU A 128 -9.92 17.58 20.08
CA LEU A 128 -10.00 17.75 18.62
C LEU A 128 -8.79 17.13 17.91
N ALA A 129 -7.57 17.38 18.40
CA ALA A 129 -6.35 16.78 17.84
C ALA A 129 -6.39 15.25 17.89
N ARG A 130 -6.89 14.67 18.99
CA ARG A 130 -7.06 13.22 19.09
C ARG A 130 -8.12 12.69 18.14
N ALA A 131 -9.23 13.40 18.02
CA ALA A 131 -10.28 13.05 17.06
C ALA A 131 -9.75 13.00 15.62
N MET A 132 -8.96 14.00 15.24
CA MET A 132 -8.35 14.03 13.90
C MET A 132 -7.33 12.90 13.68
N GLN A 133 -6.52 12.55 14.68
CA GLN A 133 -5.62 11.41 14.60
C GLN A 133 -6.37 10.08 14.40
N VAL A 134 -7.51 9.91 15.06
CA VAL A 134 -8.35 8.73 14.90
C VAL A 134 -8.96 8.70 13.49
N LEU A 135 -9.44 9.83 12.99
CA LEU A 135 -9.97 9.93 11.64
C LEU A 135 -8.90 9.60 10.58
N GLU A 136 -7.70 10.19 10.72
CA GLU A 136 -6.54 9.93 9.88
C GLU A 136 -6.16 8.45 9.90
N GLY A 137 -6.01 7.86 11.09
CA GLY A 137 -5.66 6.46 11.25
C GLY A 137 -6.69 5.50 10.66
N SER A 138 -7.99 5.84 10.70
CA SER A 138 -9.04 5.01 10.10
C SER A 138 -8.97 5.00 8.57
N PHE A 139 -8.65 6.14 7.93
CA PHE A 139 -8.41 6.20 6.48
C PHE A 139 -7.15 5.42 6.09
N VAL A 140 -6.04 5.64 6.79
CA VAL A 140 -4.78 4.95 6.53
C VAL A 140 -4.97 3.44 6.64
N LYS A 141 -5.60 2.96 7.72
CA LYS A 141 -5.87 1.53 7.88
C LYS A 141 -6.69 0.98 6.73
N LYS A 142 -7.81 1.64 6.37
CA LYS A 142 -8.70 1.13 5.31
C LYS A 142 -8.00 1.11 3.95
N ILE A 143 -7.22 2.12 3.62
CA ILE A 143 -6.46 2.21 2.37
C ILE A 143 -5.39 1.11 2.32
N ASN A 144 -4.68 0.88 3.42
CA ASN A 144 -3.68 -0.20 3.52
C ASN A 144 -4.34 -1.58 3.36
N ASP A 145 -5.44 -1.83 4.06
CA ASP A 145 -6.14 -3.11 3.99
C ASP A 145 -6.61 -3.40 2.55
N ASP A 146 -7.25 -2.44 1.89
CA ASP A 146 -7.77 -2.61 0.52
C ASP A 146 -6.63 -2.82 -0.50
N GLY A 147 -5.54 -2.08 -0.36
CA GLY A 147 -4.37 -2.24 -1.22
C GLY A 147 -3.68 -3.58 -1.00
N TRP A 148 -3.49 -4.01 0.25
CA TRP A 148 -2.92 -5.32 0.57
C TRP A 148 -3.80 -6.47 0.11
N HIS A 149 -5.11 -6.37 0.29
CA HIS A 149 -6.05 -7.38 -0.22
C HIS A 149 -5.94 -7.51 -1.75
N THR A 150 -5.79 -6.40 -2.46
CA THR A 150 -5.59 -6.42 -3.92
C THR A 150 -4.25 -7.05 -4.32
N LEU A 151 -3.17 -6.73 -3.60
CA LEU A 151 -1.85 -7.33 -3.83
C LEU A 151 -1.86 -8.84 -3.56
N LEU A 152 -2.42 -9.26 -2.44
CA LEU A 152 -2.50 -10.67 -2.08
C LEU A 152 -3.37 -11.46 -3.07
N ALA A 153 -4.48 -10.88 -3.54
CA ALA A 153 -5.31 -11.49 -4.58
C ALA A 153 -4.51 -11.69 -5.88
N ALA A 154 -3.73 -10.70 -6.30
CA ALA A 154 -2.86 -10.82 -7.48
C ALA A 154 -1.75 -11.87 -7.29
N ALA A 155 -1.22 -12.00 -6.07
CA ALA A 155 -0.22 -13.03 -5.76
C ALA A 155 -0.80 -14.45 -5.82
N VAL A 156 -2.05 -14.64 -5.34
CA VAL A 156 -2.76 -15.92 -5.43
C VAL A 156 -3.12 -16.24 -6.89
N ASP A 157 -3.64 -15.26 -7.65
CA ASP A 157 -4.00 -15.45 -9.06
C ASP A 157 -2.81 -15.91 -9.90
N ARG A 158 -1.61 -15.47 -9.57
CA ARG A 158 -0.38 -15.93 -10.20
C ARG A 158 -0.11 -17.42 -10.01
N ASN A 159 -0.64 -18.03 -8.96
CA ASN A 159 -0.47 -19.46 -8.62
C ASN A 159 0.99 -19.93 -8.56
N ILE A 160 1.89 -19.07 -8.08
CA ILE A 160 3.30 -19.39 -7.86
C ILE A 160 3.64 -19.10 -6.41
N LEU A 161 3.97 -20.13 -5.66
CA LEU A 161 4.51 -20.05 -4.31
C LEU A 161 5.97 -20.49 -4.30
N VAL A 162 6.84 -19.68 -3.71
CA VAL A 162 8.27 -19.99 -3.58
C VAL A 162 8.58 -20.35 -2.14
N TYR A 163 9.25 -21.46 -1.95
CA TYR A 163 9.66 -21.95 -0.63
C TYR A 163 11.06 -22.57 -0.69
N ASP A 164 11.71 -22.68 0.45
CA ASP A 164 12.98 -23.36 0.59
C ASP A 164 12.77 -24.77 1.16
N ALA A 165 12.81 -25.77 0.30
CA ALA A 165 12.56 -27.18 0.68
C ALA A 165 13.61 -27.75 1.67
N ASP A 166 14.76 -27.13 1.81
CA ASP A 166 15.85 -27.59 2.70
C ASP A 166 15.83 -26.84 4.05
N ALA A 167 14.98 -25.83 4.23
CA ALA A 167 14.85 -25.09 5.48
C ALA A 167 14.00 -25.85 6.51
N ALA A 168 14.25 -25.59 7.78
CA ALA A 168 13.33 -26.02 8.84
C ALA A 168 12.07 -25.15 8.81
N ALA A 169 10.94 -25.70 9.25
CA ALA A 169 9.67 -24.98 9.33
C ALA A 169 9.80 -23.71 10.18
N GLY A 170 9.27 -22.60 9.69
CA GLY A 170 9.34 -21.30 10.35
C GLY A 170 10.74 -20.68 10.38
N GLN A 171 11.65 -21.13 9.52
CA GLN A 171 12.99 -20.55 9.42
C GLN A 171 13.17 -19.76 8.13
N PHE A 172 13.28 -18.46 8.25
CA PHE A 172 13.56 -17.59 7.11
C PHE A 172 15.01 -17.70 6.66
N THR A 173 15.23 -18.08 5.38
CA THR A 173 16.57 -18.35 4.86
C THR A 173 16.99 -17.36 3.77
N LYS A 174 18.30 -17.13 3.67
CA LYS A 174 18.91 -16.40 2.55
C LYS A 174 18.58 -17.04 1.19
N ARG A 175 18.44 -18.38 1.16
CA ARG A 175 18.12 -19.11 -0.06
C ARG A 175 16.73 -18.77 -0.56
N LEU A 176 15.75 -18.61 0.33
CA LEU A 176 14.39 -18.19 -0.04
C LEU A 176 14.40 -16.85 -0.79
N ILE A 177 15.10 -15.83 -0.28
CA ILE A 177 15.24 -14.54 -0.96
C ILE A 177 15.86 -14.73 -2.36
N SER A 178 16.91 -15.52 -2.46
CA SER A 178 17.57 -15.80 -3.73
C SER A 178 16.68 -16.53 -4.74
N LEU A 179 15.87 -17.48 -4.26
CA LEU A 179 14.89 -18.21 -5.07
C LEU A 179 13.79 -17.27 -5.56
N MET A 180 13.21 -16.46 -4.69
CA MET A 180 12.19 -15.49 -5.05
C MET A 180 12.69 -14.52 -6.12
N ARG A 181 13.90 -13.98 -5.97
CA ARG A 181 14.53 -13.12 -6.99
C ARG A 181 14.72 -13.83 -8.32
N THR A 182 15.14 -15.09 -8.29
CA THR A 182 15.38 -15.89 -9.51
C THR A 182 14.06 -16.18 -10.21
N VAL A 183 13.03 -16.56 -9.47
CA VAL A 183 11.70 -16.85 -10.01
C VAL A 183 11.08 -15.58 -10.60
N MET A 184 11.12 -14.46 -9.88
CA MET A 184 10.61 -13.19 -10.39
C MET A 184 11.32 -12.76 -11.67
N ARG A 185 12.65 -12.91 -11.74
CA ARG A 185 13.41 -12.58 -12.95
C ARG A 185 13.06 -13.46 -14.14
N ARG A 186 12.84 -14.76 -13.91
CA ARG A 186 12.46 -15.70 -14.98
C ARG A 186 11.04 -15.51 -15.47
N ASN A 187 10.11 -15.28 -14.55
CA ASN A 187 8.69 -15.17 -14.83
C ASN A 187 8.25 -13.73 -15.17
N GLY A 188 9.13 -12.76 -15.01
CA GLY A 188 8.87 -11.36 -15.33
C GLY A 188 9.00 -11.01 -16.82
N GLY A 189 9.03 -12.02 -17.70
CA GLY A 189 9.19 -11.86 -19.14
C GLY A 189 10.56 -12.38 -19.62
N GLY A 190 10.61 -12.89 -20.86
CA GLY A 190 11.79 -13.43 -21.49
C GLY A 190 12.70 -12.36 -22.10
N ASN A 191 13.54 -12.76 -23.05
CA ASN A 191 14.45 -11.86 -23.79
C ASN A 191 13.73 -10.78 -24.61
N SER A 192 12.43 -10.91 -24.82
CA SER A 192 11.59 -9.95 -25.56
C SER A 192 11.11 -8.79 -24.70
N VAL A 193 11.29 -8.82 -23.39
CA VAL A 193 10.82 -7.79 -22.47
C VAL A 193 11.93 -6.78 -22.21
N THR A 194 11.62 -5.51 -22.42
CA THR A 194 12.53 -4.39 -22.17
C THR A 194 12.90 -4.20 -20.70
N ALA A 195 12.02 -4.67 -19.80
CA ALA A 195 12.22 -4.57 -18.36
C ALA A 195 11.98 -5.93 -17.67
N PRO A 196 13.04 -6.75 -17.47
CA PRO A 196 12.90 -8.02 -16.75
C PRO A 196 12.51 -7.76 -15.30
N GLY A 197 11.66 -8.62 -14.72
CA GLY A 197 11.23 -8.55 -13.34
C GLY A 197 12.42 -8.51 -12.37
N ARG A 198 12.39 -7.55 -11.44
CA ARG A 198 13.41 -7.38 -10.42
C ARG A 198 12.77 -7.16 -9.08
N MET A 199 12.86 -8.15 -8.21
CA MET A 199 12.40 -7.97 -6.82
C MET A 199 13.22 -6.86 -6.18
N SER A 200 12.59 -5.72 -5.94
CA SER A 200 13.17 -4.54 -5.31
C SER A 200 12.82 -4.47 -3.83
N ASP A 201 11.63 -4.93 -3.48
CA ASP A 201 11.06 -4.82 -2.14
C ASP A 201 10.53 -6.17 -1.67
N LEU A 202 10.75 -6.46 -0.39
CA LEU A 202 10.34 -7.67 0.29
C LEU A 202 9.59 -7.30 1.56
N TYR A 203 8.36 -7.74 1.64
CA TYR A 203 7.46 -7.54 2.76
C TYR A 203 7.36 -8.82 3.56
N CYS A 204 7.69 -8.76 4.82
CA CYS A 204 7.77 -9.92 5.70
C CYS A 204 7.33 -9.60 7.13
N SER A 205 7.14 -10.63 7.93
CA SER A 205 6.82 -10.52 9.34
C SER A 205 8.01 -9.98 10.16
N PRO A 206 7.78 -9.43 11.35
CA PRO A 206 8.84 -9.10 12.29
C PRO A 206 9.70 -10.31 12.69
N GLU A 207 9.11 -11.51 12.69
CA GLU A 207 9.78 -12.79 12.97
C GLU A 207 10.82 -13.13 11.91
N ALA A 208 10.50 -12.92 10.63
CA ALA A 208 11.47 -13.07 9.54
C ALA A 208 12.67 -12.12 9.69
N ILE A 209 12.45 -10.91 10.19
CA ILE A 209 13.53 -9.95 10.46
C ILE A 209 14.38 -10.38 11.64
N GLU A 210 13.78 -11.00 12.65
CA GLU A 210 14.54 -11.59 13.77
C GLU A 210 15.43 -12.73 13.28
N ASP A 211 14.93 -13.59 12.43
CA ASP A 211 15.74 -14.65 11.81
C ASP A 211 16.93 -14.09 11.02
N ILE A 212 16.73 -13.02 10.25
CA ILE A 212 17.80 -12.35 9.53
C ILE A 212 18.90 -11.85 10.49
N ARG A 213 18.51 -11.29 11.64
CA ARG A 213 19.47 -10.84 12.66
C ARG A 213 20.25 -12.01 13.27
N ASN A 214 19.65 -13.19 13.33
CA ASN A 214 20.24 -14.39 13.89
C ASN A 214 21.11 -15.15 12.88
N TRP A 215 21.13 -14.77 11.60
CA TRP A 215 21.95 -15.43 10.59
C TRP A 215 23.45 -15.39 10.95
N GLY A 216 24.08 -16.57 10.93
CA GLY A 216 25.49 -16.74 11.21
C GLY A 216 26.41 -16.21 10.11
N ILE A 217 27.71 -16.28 10.36
CA ILE A 217 28.78 -15.91 9.41
C ILE A 217 28.68 -16.71 8.11
N ASP A 218 28.19 -17.94 8.19
CA ASP A 218 28.00 -18.83 7.03
C ASP A 218 26.92 -18.35 6.05
N GLN A 219 26.01 -17.51 6.52
CA GLN A 219 24.91 -17.01 5.73
C GLN A 219 25.11 -15.56 5.27
N LEU A 220 25.80 -14.74 6.05
CA LEU A 220 26.08 -13.34 5.72
C LEU A 220 27.59 -13.12 5.57
N ASP A 221 27.95 -12.57 4.40
CA ASP A 221 29.31 -12.03 4.18
C ASP A 221 29.56 -10.83 5.10
N GLU A 222 30.83 -10.60 5.47
CA GLU A 222 31.24 -9.54 6.43
C GLU A 222 30.79 -8.14 5.98
N ILE A 223 30.71 -7.91 4.67
CA ILE A 223 30.24 -6.64 4.08
C ILE A 223 28.72 -6.50 4.26
N SER A 224 27.97 -7.55 3.94
CA SER A 224 26.50 -7.57 4.11
C SER A 224 26.13 -7.50 5.60
N ARG A 225 26.93 -8.11 6.46
CA ARG A 225 26.78 -8.01 7.91
C ARG A 225 27.00 -6.60 8.42
N ARG A 226 27.95 -5.86 7.88
CA ARG A 226 28.14 -4.44 8.17
C ARG A 226 26.95 -3.60 7.74
N GLU A 227 26.40 -3.82 6.56
CA GLU A 227 25.19 -3.12 6.10
C GLU A 227 23.98 -3.42 6.98
N VAL A 228 23.83 -4.67 7.41
CA VAL A 228 22.75 -5.12 8.30
C VAL A 228 22.87 -4.53 9.71
N TYR A 229 24.10 -4.38 10.24
CA TYR A 229 24.32 -3.92 11.61
C TYR A 229 24.75 -2.44 11.69
N GLN A 230 25.20 -1.81 10.63
CA GLN A 230 25.56 -0.37 10.63
C GLN A 230 24.36 0.58 10.48
N SER A 231 23.20 0.07 10.12
CA SER A 231 21.95 0.85 10.22
C SER A 231 21.46 0.99 11.68
N SER A 232 22.24 0.55 12.66
CA SER A 232 21.89 0.63 14.07
C SER A 232 22.30 1.95 14.71
N ASP A 233 21.63 3.03 14.38
CA ASP A 233 21.09 3.88 15.43
C ASP A 233 20.09 3.02 16.19
N GLU A 234 20.14 3.00 17.54
CA GLU A 234 19.28 2.15 18.36
C GLU A 234 17.81 2.24 17.87
N GLY A 235 17.32 1.19 17.22
CA GLY A 235 15.95 1.11 16.70
C GLY A 235 15.75 1.39 15.21
N ALA A 236 16.82 1.56 14.41
CA ALA A 236 16.66 1.64 12.96
C ALA A 236 16.26 0.27 12.40
N PRO A 237 15.17 0.17 11.60
CA PRO A 237 14.77 -1.09 10.99
C PRO A 237 15.85 -1.58 10.01
N LEU A 238 15.96 -2.89 9.86
CA LEU A 238 16.79 -3.51 8.84
C LEU A 238 16.26 -3.07 7.47
N THR A 239 17.03 -2.27 6.73
CA THR A 239 16.48 -1.59 5.55
C THR A 239 16.77 -2.28 4.24
N ARG A 240 17.87 -3.06 4.14
CA ARG A 240 18.26 -3.66 2.85
C ARG A 240 19.07 -4.93 2.99
N ILE A 241 18.70 -5.96 2.20
CA ILE A 241 19.46 -7.22 2.10
C ILE A 241 19.51 -7.68 0.64
N PHE A 242 20.68 -8.11 0.16
CA PHE A 242 20.88 -8.62 -1.21
C PHE A 242 20.30 -7.72 -2.31
N GLY A 243 20.28 -6.38 -2.08
CA GLY A 243 19.73 -5.43 -3.03
C GLY A 243 18.21 -5.33 -3.05
N CYS A 244 17.51 -5.95 -2.07
CA CYS A 244 16.09 -5.76 -1.81
C CYS A 244 15.90 -4.91 -0.57
N ASN A 245 14.97 -3.98 -0.60
CA ASN A 245 14.52 -3.28 0.59
C ASN A 245 13.64 -4.22 1.40
N LEU A 246 13.80 -4.19 2.71
CA LEU A 246 13.00 -4.99 3.64
C LEU A 246 11.99 -4.08 4.32
N HIS A 247 10.76 -4.55 4.36
CA HIS A 247 9.65 -3.89 5.04
C HIS A 247 9.01 -4.89 6.00
N ASP A 248 8.98 -4.54 7.28
CA ASP A 248 8.26 -5.29 8.29
C ASP A 248 6.80 -4.86 8.32
N ILE A 249 5.92 -5.84 8.28
CA ILE A 249 4.47 -5.66 8.35
C ILE A 249 3.93 -6.53 9.47
N PHE A 250 3.30 -5.89 10.46
CA PHE A 250 2.77 -6.58 11.64
C PHE A 250 1.56 -7.47 11.35
N GLU A 251 0.87 -7.21 10.24
CA GLU A 251 -0.32 -7.95 9.80
C GLU A 251 0.02 -9.18 8.95
N ILE A 252 1.32 -9.40 8.64
CA ILE A 252 1.85 -10.62 8.01
C ILE A 252 2.52 -11.46 9.10
N GLY A 253 2.22 -12.75 9.17
CA GLY A 253 2.74 -13.70 10.14
C GLY A 253 1.69 -14.73 10.54
N ASP A 254 2.06 -15.71 11.34
CA ASP A 254 1.15 -16.76 11.78
C ASP A 254 -0.02 -16.19 12.58
N GLY A 255 -1.25 -16.48 12.15
CA GLY A 255 -2.49 -15.99 12.78
C GLY A 255 -2.73 -14.48 12.64
N GLN A 256 -2.04 -13.81 11.71
CA GLN A 256 -2.24 -12.39 11.45
C GLN A 256 -3.22 -12.15 10.29
N GLU A 257 -3.83 -10.93 10.27
CA GLU A 257 -4.96 -10.56 9.41
C GLU A 257 -4.70 -10.82 7.92
N TYR A 258 -3.54 -10.43 7.38
CA TYR A 258 -3.26 -10.57 5.94
C TYR A 258 -2.90 -12.00 5.55
N GLN A 259 -2.23 -12.74 6.42
CA GLN A 259 -1.97 -14.15 6.18
C GLN A 259 -3.25 -14.98 6.23
N ASP A 260 -4.12 -14.74 7.23
CA ASP A 260 -5.41 -15.40 7.32
C ASP A 260 -6.29 -15.10 6.11
N TYR A 261 -6.30 -13.85 5.64
CA TYR A 261 -7.00 -13.46 4.41
C TYR A 261 -6.44 -14.19 3.18
N PHE A 262 -5.11 -14.28 3.04
CA PHE A 262 -4.46 -15.00 1.95
C PHE A 262 -4.86 -16.47 1.91
N ILE A 263 -4.90 -17.15 3.06
CA ILE A 263 -5.18 -18.59 3.16
C ILE A 263 -6.69 -18.85 3.09
N ASN A 264 -7.49 -18.19 3.91
CA ASN A 264 -8.88 -18.53 4.15
C ASN A 264 -9.84 -17.92 3.12
N ASP A 265 -9.62 -16.66 2.73
CA ASP A 265 -10.53 -15.94 1.86
C ASP A 265 -10.14 -16.06 0.38
N LEU A 266 -8.84 -15.99 0.08
CA LEU A 266 -8.35 -16.09 -1.30
C LEU A 266 -8.04 -17.52 -1.74
N GLY A 267 -8.00 -18.48 -0.81
CA GLY A 267 -7.65 -19.88 -1.12
C GLY A 267 -6.18 -20.07 -1.47
N GLY A 268 -5.32 -19.15 -1.08
CA GLY A 268 -3.87 -19.31 -1.15
C GLY A 268 -3.40 -20.46 -0.23
N SER A 269 -2.27 -21.02 -0.53
CA SER A 269 -1.71 -22.10 0.30
C SER A 269 -0.25 -21.80 0.61
N LEU A 270 0.16 -22.05 1.85
CA LEU A 270 1.56 -22.15 2.21
C LEU A 270 2.05 -23.57 1.94
N GLN A 271 3.36 -23.76 1.88
CA GLN A 271 3.92 -25.12 1.83
C GLN A 271 3.56 -25.86 3.13
N THR A 272 3.40 -27.17 3.07
CA THR A 272 2.86 -28.00 4.16
C THR A 272 3.61 -27.87 5.50
N SER A 273 4.89 -27.50 5.46
CA SER A 273 5.73 -27.31 6.66
C SER A 273 5.94 -25.84 7.03
N ASP A 274 5.52 -24.91 6.18
CA ASP A 274 5.79 -23.50 6.37
C ASP A 274 4.67 -22.83 7.19
N VAL A 275 5.04 -21.82 7.94
CA VAL A 275 4.17 -21.15 8.92
C VAL A 275 3.83 -19.73 8.49
N GLU A 276 4.72 -19.06 7.76
CA GLU A 276 4.59 -17.65 7.48
C GLU A 276 4.68 -17.30 6.00
N LEU A 277 3.95 -16.24 5.62
CA LEU A 277 3.89 -15.67 4.29
C LEU A 277 4.94 -14.56 4.14
N VAL A 278 5.53 -14.49 2.95
CA VAL A 278 6.41 -13.39 2.51
C VAL A 278 5.99 -12.92 1.14
N VAL A 279 5.97 -11.62 0.91
CA VAL A 279 5.57 -11.03 -0.38
C VAL A 279 6.72 -10.24 -0.98
N GLY A 280 7.16 -10.64 -2.17
CA GLY A 280 8.15 -9.91 -2.97
C GLY A 280 7.47 -9.08 -4.05
N VAL A 281 7.89 -7.83 -4.21
CA VAL A 281 7.32 -6.88 -5.17
C VAL A 281 8.42 -6.26 -6.03
N ASP A 282 8.13 -6.03 -7.30
CA ASP A 282 8.95 -5.25 -8.23
C ASP A 282 8.40 -3.83 -8.34
N GLN A 283 8.99 -2.90 -7.60
CA GLN A 283 8.64 -1.48 -7.66
C GLN A 283 9.49 -0.69 -8.67
N VAL A 284 10.42 -1.33 -9.36
CA VAL A 284 11.22 -0.66 -10.40
C VAL A 284 10.36 -0.33 -11.61
N ASN A 285 9.34 -1.16 -11.86
CA ASN A 285 8.37 -0.96 -12.94
C ASN A 285 7.04 -0.50 -12.33
N THR A 286 6.88 0.80 -12.16
CA THR A 286 5.75 1.43 -11.46
C THR A 286 4.40 1.24 -12.15
N ASP A 287 4.39 1.02 -13.46
CA ASP A 287 3.17 0.93 -14.28
C ASP A 287 2.28 -0.29 -13.95
N SER A 288 2.77 -1.21 -13.12
CA SER A 288 2.06 -2.47 -12.82
C SER A 288 1.03 -2.34 -11.69
N PHE A 289 1.20 -1.36 -10.82
CA PHE A 289 0.35 -1.15 -9.65
C PHE A 289 -0.27 0.24 -9.74
N VAL A 290 -1.57 0.33 -9.92
CA VAL A 290 -2.26 1.60 -10.14
C VAL A 290 -3.30 1.87 -9.07
N MET A 291 -3.34 3.12 -8.62
CA MET A 291 -4.35 3.63 -7.71
C MET A 291 -5.08 4.80 -8.36
N PRO A 292 -6.18 4.55 -9.09
CA PRO A 292 -7.02 5.63 -9.60
C PRO A 292 -7.66 6.39 -8.46
N VAL A 293 -7.49 7.71 -8.46
CA VAL A 293 -8.05 8.63 -7.47
C VAL A 293 -8.99 9.60 -8.17
N LYS A 294 -10.30 9.40 -8.02
CA LYS A 294 -11.31 10.35 -8.51
C LYS A 294 -11.48 11.52 -7.55
N GLN A 295 -11.41 11.24 -6.26
CA GLN A 295 -11.54 12.27 -5.25
C GLN A 295 -10.59 11.99 -4.09
N GLN A 296 -9.74 12.97 -3.81
CA GLN A 296 -8.90 12.96 -2.62
C GLN A 296 -9.76 13.19 -1.37
N VAL A 297 -9.22 12.79 -0.21
CA VAL A 297 -9.91 12.97 1.08
C VAL A 297 -10.36 14.42 1.26
N GLN A 298 -11.66 14.60 1.44
CA GLN A 298 -12.30 15.85 1.81
C GLN A 298 -12.96 15.71 3.18
N VAL A 299 -12.96 16.77 3.96
CA VAL A 299 -13.53 16.79 5.31
C VAL A 299 -14.69 17.76 5.38
N PHE A 300 -15.79 17.29 5.95
CA PHE A 300 -17.03 18.04 6.12
C PHE A 300 -17.48 18.03 7.58
N GLU A 301 -18.21 19.03 7.98
CA GLU A 301 -18.92 19.11 9.25
C GLU A 301 -20.23 18.30 9.21
N ASP A 302 -20.61 17.70 10.33
CA ASP A 302 -21.90 17.05 10.48
C ASP A 302 -22.88 17.96 11.24
N GLU A 303 -23.74 18.65 10.47
CA GLU A 303 -24.73 19.57 11.02
C GLU A 303 -25.84 18.88 11.85
N ALA A 304 -26.08 17.59 11.63
CA ALA A 304 -27.15 16.86 12.30
C ALA A 304 -26.85 16.64 13.79
N LEU A 305 -25.57 16.52 14.14
CA LEU A 305 -25.12 16.24 15.51
C LEU A 305 -25.32 17.41 16.49
N HIS A 306 -25.50 18.63 16.00
CA HIS A 306 -25.70 19.79 16.87
C HIS A 306 -26.91 19.65 17.78
N ARG A 307 -27.99 18.99 17.33
CA ARG A 307 -29.17 18.71 18.14
C ARG A 307 -28.88 17.79 19.32
N ALA A 308 -27.91 16.89 19.16
CA ALA A 308 -27.46 15.95 20.18
C ALA A 308 -26.39 16.54 21.12
N GLN A 309 -26.10 17.84 21.02
CA GLN A 309 -24.99 18.50 21.72
C GLN A 309 -23.62 17.86 21.41
N ARG A 310 -23.46 17.35 20.20
CA ARG A 310 -22.24 16.78 19.66
C ARG A 310 -21.76 17.61 18.47
N GLN A 311 -20.47 17.55 18.22
CA GLN A 311 -19.83 18.08 17.04
C GLN A 311 -19.10 16.95 16.34
N GLY A 312 -19.26 16.83 15.04
CA GLY A 312 -18.62 15.77 14.27
C GLY A 312 -18.04 16.28 12.97
N TYR A 313 -17.08 15.53 12.50
CA TYR A 313 -16.49 15.68 11.18
C TYR A 313 -16.53 14.34 10.48
N TYR A 314 -16.81 14.33 9.20
CA TYR A 314 -16.71 13.16 8.36
C TYR A 314 -15.85 13.47 7.15
N GLY A 315 -15.11 12.46 6.73
CA GLY A 315 -14.32 12.52 5.53
C GLY A 315 -14.76 11.48 4.53
N TRP A 316 -14.56 11.75 3.25
CA TRP A 316 -14.73 10.77 2.19
C TRP A 316 -13.68 10.95 1.11
N ALA A 317 -13.34 9.85 0.44
CA ALA A 317 -12.46 9.79 -0.70
C ALA A 317 -13.02 8.80 -1.70
N GLU A 318 -12.73 8.94 -2.98
CA GLU A 318 -13.06 7.95 -4.00
C GLU A 318 -11.77 7.48 -4.67
N ILE A 319 -11.40 6.25 -4.38
CA ILE A 319 -10.17 5.61 -4.80
C ILE A 319 -10.44 4.18 -5.29
N GLY A 320 -9.48 3.60 -5.97
CA GLY A 320 -9.49 2.19 -6.32
C GLY A 320 -8.07 1.64 -6.30
N PHE A 321 -7.93 0.33 -6.34
CA PHE A 321 -6.65 -0.36 -6.46
C PHE A 321 -6.71 -1.37 -7.59
N GLY A 322 -5.65 -1.46 -8.39
CA GLY A 322 -5.55 -2.41 -9.48
C GLY A 322 -4.13 -2.89 -9.70
N VAL A 323 -3.98 -4.16 -9.97
CA VAL A 323 -2.72 -4.76 -10.41
C VAL A 323 -2.86 -5.10 -11.89
N LEU A 324 -2.13 -4.38 -12.76
CA LEU A 324 -2.19 -4.56 -14.21
C LEU A 324 -1.28 -5.72 -14.65
N ASP A 325 -0.15 -5.91 -13.99
CA ASP A 325 0.79 -6.99 -14.28
C ASP A 325 1.14 -7.78 -13.01
N ASN A 326 0.48 -8.94 -12.82
CA ASN A 326 0.71 -9.81 -11.67
C ASN A 326 2.07 -10.51 -11.68
N ARG A 327 2.86 -10.42 -12.76
CA ARG A 327 4.24 -10.93 -12.83
C ARG A 327 5.19 -10.16 -11.92
N ARG A 328 4.77 -8.99 -11.45
CA ARG A 328 5.57 -8.09 -10.59
C ARG A 328 5.37 -8.34 -9.10
N ILE A 329 4.53 -9.30 -8.75
CA ILE A 329 4.32 -9.74 -7.37
C ILE A 329 4.59 -11.24 -7.24
N LEU A 330 5.11 -11.67 -6.10
CA LEU A 330 5.42 -13.07 -5.84
C LEU A 330 5.22 -13.39 -4.37
N ALA A 331 4.46 -14.45 -4.10
CA ALA A 331 4.33 -15.01 -2.76
C ALA A 331 5.44 -16.03 -2.47
N GLY A 332 5.92 -16.02 -1.25
CA GLY A 332 6.81 -17.05 -0.70
C GLY A 332 6.34 -17.50 0.67
N SER A 333 6.81 -18.68 1.12
CA SER A 333 6.52 -19.20 2.45
C SER A 333 7.77 -19.76 3.14
N PHE A 334 7.79 -19.76 4.48
CA PHE A 334 8.88 -20.31 5.29
C PHE A 334 8.39 -20.85 6.64
#